data_c0ab64cdd6af48844c7df2e339ceb898
#
_entry.id   c0ab64cdd6af48844c7df2e339ceb898
#
_cell.length_a   1.000
_cell.length_b   1.000
_cell.length_c   1.000
_cell.angle_alpha   90.00
_cell.angle_beta   90.00
_cell.angle_gamma   90.00
#
_symmetry.space_group_name_H-M   'P 1'
#
loop_
_entity.id
_entity.type
_entity.pdbx_description
1 polymer ?
#
loop_
_entity_poly.entity_id
_entity_poly.type
_entity_poly.pdbx_seq_one_letter_code
_entity_poly.pdbx_strand_id
1 'polypeptide(L)'
;MSDLINLRRTEVPWALQDRLVLATDGRVSLWLDAFRLHSQALLFSSTLVWDPTAVSEDPDDWPDLTGTRPGREPVRLEVLADETLWVNDPRSEQPLDFFNASAVPGFATASWWIPVVPSALKFTVQTTLLPDTIHADIDASGWQDLVDHVINLKREAS
;
A
#
# COMPACT_ATOMS: atom_id res chain seq x y z
N MET A 1 -6.62 5.76 12.22
CA MET A 1 -5.85 4.69 12.88
C MET A 1 -6.65 3.94 13.95
N SER A 2 -7.44 4.63 14.78
CA SER A 2 -8.29 3.95 15.78
C SER A 2 -9.29 3.00 15.14
N ASP A 3 -9.88 3.38 14.02
CA ASP A 3 -10.85 2.54 13.32
C ASP A 3 -10.19 1.28 12.74
N LEU A 4 -8.98 1.42 12.18
CA LEU A 4 -8.23 0.26 11.71
C LEU A 4 -7.86 -0.67 12.85
N ILE A 5 -7.43 -0.13 14.00
CA ILE A 5 -7.09 -0.93 15.16
C ILE A 5 -8.30 -1.75 15.61
N ASN A 6 -9.48 -1.14 15.64
CA ASN A 6 -10.72 -1.83 15.98
C ASN A 6 -11.02 -2.96 15.00
N LEU A 7 -10.94 -2.70 13.69
CA LEU A 7 -11.17 -3.74 12.69
C LEU A 7 -10.19 -4.89 12.83
N ARG A 8 -8.91 -4.61 13.03
CA ARG A 8 -7.88 -5.65 13.18
C ARG A 8 -8.08 -6.51 14.43
N ARG A 9 -8.69 -5.96 15.47
CA ARG A 9 -8.97 -6.69 16.73
C ARG A 9 -10.26 -7.49 16.70
N THR A 10 -11.19 -7.11 15.84
CA THR A 10 -12.55 -7.64 15.86
C THR A 10 -12.92 -8.46 14.63
N GLU A 11 -12.08 -8.44 13.61
CA GLU A 11 -12.35 -9.11 12.34
C GLU A 11 -11.18 -9.95 11.88
N VAL A 12 -11.50 -11.09 11.26
CA VAL A 12 -10.54 -11.85 10.45
C VAL A 12 -10.77 -11.42 9.00
N PRO A 13 -9.78 -10.76 8.37
CA PRO A 13 -9.95 -10.26 7.01
C PRO A 13 -9.98 -11.38 5.99
N TRP A 14 -10.58 -11.11 4.83
CA TRP A 14 -10.54 -11.99 3.67
C TRP A 14 -9.31 -11.65 2.81
N ALA A 15 -8.41 -12.62 2.63
CA ALA A 15 -7.21 -12.43 1.83
C ALA A 15 -7.52 -12.57 0.35
N LEU A 16 -7.02 -11.62 -0.45
CA LEU A 16 -7.11 -11.63 -1.90
C LEU A 16 -5.81 -12.15 -2.51
N GLN A 17 -5.89 -12.76 -3.67
CA GLN A 17 -4.72 -13.34 -4.35
C GLN A 17 -4.03 -12.36 -5.31
N ASP A 18 -4.54 -11.15 -5.42
CA ASP A 18 -4.04 -10.16 -6.36
C ASP A 18 -2.61 -9.75 -6.03
N ARG A 19 -1.82 -9.57 -7.08
CA ARG A 19 -0.44 -9.08 -7.00
C ARG A 19 -0.16 -8.26 -8.25
N LEU A 20 0.37 -7.05 -8.04
CA LEU A 20 0.75 -6.16 -9.13
C LEU A 20 2.26 -5.94 -9.11
N VAL A 21 2.94 -6.37 -10.14
CA VAL A 21 4.34 -5.99 -10.37
C VAL A 21 4.31 -4.69 -11.16
N LEU A 22 4.66 -3.58 -10.49
CA LEU A 22 4.58 -2.24 -11.08
C LEU A 22 5.80 -1.91 -11.91
N ALA A 23 6.99 -2.38 -11.48
CA ALA A 23 8.23 -2.09 -12.18
C ALA A 23 9.24 -3.21 -11.94
N THR A 24 10.00 -3.52 -12.98
CA THR A 24 11.16 -4.40 -12.90
C THR A 24 12.12 -4.00 -14.03
N ASP A 25 13.27 -3.40 -13.69
CA ASP A 25 14.25 -2.96 -14.68
C ASP A 25 15.64 -3.58 -14.46
N GLY A 26 15.74 -4.61 -13.62
CA GLY A 26 17.01 -5.28 -13.29
C GLY A 26 17.77 -4.59 -12.16
N ARG A 27 17.45 -3.35 -11.82
CA ARG A 27 18.08 -2.59 -10.73
C ARG A 27 17.09 -2.26 -9.63
N VAL A 28 15.82 -2.07 -9.97
CA VAL A 28 14.75 -1.68 -9.06
C VAL A 28 13.52 -2.50 -9.41
N SER A 29 12.91 -3.09 -8.41
CA SER A 29 11.61 -3.77 -8.57
C SER A 29 10.64 -3.25 -7.53
N LEU A 30 9.42 -2.99 -7.96
CA LEU A 30 8.36 -2.50 -7.08
C LEU A 30 7.09 -3.29 -7.36
N TRP A 31 6.47 -3.81 -6.30
CA TRP A 31 5.20 -4.53 -6.44
C TRP A 31 4.27 -4.25 -5.27
N LEU A 32 2.98 -4.51 -5.51
CA LEU A 32 1.92 -4.44 -4.52
C LEU A 32 1.33 -5.83 -4.33
N ASP A 33 1.09 -6.23 -3.09
CA ASP A 33 0.47 -7.51 -2.77
C ASP A 33 -0.18 -7.49 -1.39
N ALA A 34 -0.53 -8.67 -0.89
CA ALA A 34 -1.14 -8.83 0.43
C ALA A 34 -2.42 -8.01 0.58
N PHE A 35 -3.21 -7.94 -0.49
CA PHE A 35 -4.52 -7.28 -0.45
C PHE A 35 -5.45 -8.07 0.45
N ARG A 36 -6.08 -7.38 1.41
CA ARG A 36 -7.00 -7.98 2.38
C ARG A 36 -8.18 -7.07 2.58
N LEU A 37 -9.36 -7.67 2.67
CA LEU A 37 -10.60 -6.94 2.93
C LEU A 37 -11.02 -7.12 4.39
N HIS A 38 -11.21 -6.02 5.08
CA HIS A 38 -12.05 -5.94 6.26
C HIS A 38 -13.45 -5.47 5.83
N SER A 39 -14.39 -5.43 6.75
CA SER A 39 -15.77 -5.04 6.41
C SER A 39 -15.87 -3.65 5.81
N GLN A 40 -14.98 -2.75 6.20
CA GLN A 40 -15.01 -1.32 5.81
C GLN A 40 -13.64 -0.78 5.42
N ALA A 41 -12.70 -1.64 5.08
CA ALA A 41 -11.36 -1.21 4.76
C ALA A 41 -10.65 -2.18 3.81
N LEU A 42 -9.75 -1.64 3.02
CA LEU A 42 -8.81 -2.39 2.21
C LEU A 42 -7.40 -2.18 2.78
N LEU A 43 -6.68 -3.29 2.97
CA LEU A 43 -5.29 -3.30 3.36
C LEU A 43 -4.46 -3.88 2.23
N PHE A 44 -3.26 -3.35 2.02
CA PHE A 44 -2.31 -3.89 1.05
C PHE A 44 -0.88 -3.48 1.43
N SER A 45 0.10 -4.12 0.80
CA SER A 45 1.52 -3.83 1.03
C SER A 45 2.20 -3.42 -0.26
N SER A 46 3.17 -2.52 -0.15
CA SER A 46 4.10 -2.17 -1.22
C SER A 46 5.49 -2.64 -0.82
N THR A 47 6.24 -3.17 -1.78
CA THR A 47 7.60 -3.62 -1.57
C THR A 47 8.49 -3.09 -2.68
N LEU A 48 9.61 -2.49 -2.29
CA LEU A 48 10.62 -1.97 -3.18
C LEU A 48 11.94 -2.69 -2.90
N VAL A 49 12.51 -3.28 -3.93
CA VAL A 49 13.83 -3.92 -3.88
C VAL A 49 14.73 -3.20 -4.86
N TRP A 50 15.96 -2.87 -4.44
CA TRP A 50 16.91 -2.18 -5.30
C TRP A 50 18.28 -2.80 -5.20
N ASP A 51 19.03 -2.67 -6.31
CA ASP A 51 20.45 -2.99 -6.33
C ASP A 51 21.19 -1.96 -5.48
N PRO A 52 22.06 -2.39 -4.53
CA PRO A 52 22.85 -1.44 -3.72
C PRO A 52 23.70 -0.46 -4.55
N THR A 53 24.00 -0.78 -5.81
CA THR A 53 24.71 0.15 -6.70
C THR A 53 23.80 1.24 -7.27
N ALA A 54 22.47 1.09 -7.17
CA ALA A 54 21.50 2.07 -7.65
C ALA A 54 21.19 3.14 -6.59
N VAL A 55 21.40 2.82 -5.33
CA VAL A 55 21.12 3.69 -4.17
C VAL A 55 22.29 3.58 -3.20
N SER A 56 22.66 4.69 -2.59
CA SER A 56 23.70 4.75 -1.56
C SER A 56 23.42 3.77 -0.41
N GLU A 57 24.48 3.25 0.22
CA GLU A 57 24.36 2.43 1.44
C GLU A 57 23.95 3.27 2.66
N ASP A 58 24.06 4.59 2.58
CA ASP A 58 23.67 5.48 3.67
C ASP A 58 22.14 5.44 3.83
N PRO A 59 21.63 5.06 5.03
CA PRO A 59 20.19 5.01 5.28
C PRO A 59 19.45 6.32 4.98
N ASP A 60 20.12 7.46 5.08
CA ASP A 60 19.52 8.76 4.79
C ASP A 60 19.21 8.96 3.30
N ASP A 61 19.84 8.18 2.42
CA ASP A 61 19.63 8.22 0.97
C ASP A 61 18.65 7.13 0.49
N TRP A 62 18.16 6.28 1.38
CA TRP A 62 17.27 5.19 0.99
C TRP A 62 15.92 5.72 0.51
N PRO A 63 15.25 4.99 -0.39
CA PRO A 63 13.91 5.37 -0.82
C PRO A 63 12.94 5.46 0.37
N ASP A 64 12.09 6.48 0.33
CA ASP A 64 11.07 6.69 1.36
C ASP A 64 9.69 6.32 0.83
N LEU A 65 9.20 5.14 1.21
CA LEU A 65 7.87 4.67 0.83
C LEU A 65 6.75 5.38 1.58
N THR A 66 7.02 5.92 2.77
CA THR A 66 5.96 6.45 3.64
C THR A 66 5.69 7.93 3.44
N GLY A 67 6.61 8.65 2.77
CA GLY A 67 6.50 10.10 2.60
C GLY A 67 6.78 10.89 3.88
N THR A 68 7.32 10.24 4.94
CA THR A 68 7.51 10.87 6.25
C THR A 68 8.94 11.29 6.54
N ARG A 69 9.88 11.01 5.64
CA ARG A 69 11.31 11.25 5.86
C ARG A 69 11.83 12.33 4.92
N PRO A 70 11.90 13.60 5.35
CA PRO A 70 12.45 14.67 4.52
C PRO A 70 13.89 14.37 4.10
N GLY A 71 14.25 14.74 2.88
CA GLY A 71 15.59 14.55 2.35
C GLY A 71 15.88 13.19 1.73
N ARG A 72 15.01 12.19 1.96
CA ARG A 72 15.10 10.91 1.28
C ARG A 72 14.46 10.99 -0.10
N GLU A 73 14.84 10.04 -0.97
CA GLU A 73 14.22 9.91 -2.29
C GLU A 73 12.76 9.49 -2.14
N PRO A 74 11.80 10.34 -2.48
CA PRO A 74 10.39 9.98 -2.33
C PRO A 74 9.97 8.96 -3.37
N VAL A 75 9.19 7.98 -2.93
CA VAL A 75 8.43 7.09 -3.80
C VAL A 75 6.98 7.50 -3.66
N ARG A 76 6.48 8.30 -4.60
CA ARG A 76 5.11 8.79 -4.54
C ARG A 76 4.16 7.71 -5.01
N LEU A 77 3.27 7.29 -4.12
CA LEU A 77 2.22 6.32 -4.40
C LEU A 77 0.86 7.02 -4.35
N GLU A 78 0.14 6.99 -5.45
CA GLU A 78 -1.22 7.48 -5.54
C GLU A 78 -2.16 6.31 -5.76
N VAL A 79 -3.24 6.26 -4.99
CA VAL A 79 -4.26 5.23 -5.08
C VAL A 79 -5.60 5.90 -5.32
N LEU A 80 -6.13 5.74 -6.52
CA LEU A 80 -7.49 6.19 -6.83
C LEU A 80 -8.44 5.02 -6.53
N ALA A 81 -9.17 5.13 -5.42
CA ALA A 81 -10.18 4.16 -5.01
C ALA A 81 -11.55 4.75 -5.34
N ASP A 82 -12.20 4.19 -6.35
CA ASP A 82 -13.41 4.76 -6.96
C ASP A 82 -13.12 6.19 -7.41
N GLU A 83 -13.64 7.21 -6.72
CA GLU A 83 -13.46 8.62 -7.08
C GLU A 83 -12.53 9.37 -6.13
N THR A 84 -12.00 8.71 -5.10
CA THR A 84 -11.16 9.35 -4.09
C THR A 84 -9.69 9.00 -4.31
N LEU A 85 -8.85 10.04 -4.37
CA LEU A 85 -7.40 9.88 -4.54
C LEU A 85 -6.71 9.93 -3.19
N TRP A 86 -6.04 8.84 -2.84
CA TRP A 86 -5.22 8.71 -1.63
C TRP A 86 -3.74 8.79 -2.03
N VAL A 87 -2.97 9.56 -1.29
CA VAL A 87 -1.54 9.79 -1.60
C VAL A 87 -0.70 9.54 -0.36
N ASN A 88 0.43 8.88 -0.52
CA ASN A 88 1.39 8.63 0.58
C ASN A 88 2.20 9.89 0.93
N ASP A 89 1.53 11.00 1.05
CA ASP A 89 2.08 12.28 1.51
C ASP A 89 1.21 12.76 2.67
N PRO A 90 1.75 12.88 3.89
CA PRO A 90 0.97 13.32 5.06
C PRO A 90 0.33 14.70 4.88
N ARG A 91 0.83 15.50 3.93
CA ARG A 91 0.32 16.84 3.66
C ARG A 91 -0.78 16.87 2.58
N SER A 92 -1.08 15.74 1.95
CA SER A 92 -2.15 15.67 0.94
C SER A 92 -3.54 15.79 1.58
N GLU A 93 -4.56 16.08 0.78
CA GLU A 93 -5.94 16.18 1.26
C GLU A 93 -6.45 14.84 1.81
N GLN A 94 -6.07 13.75 1.17
CA GLN A 94 -6.43 12.40 1.58
C GLN A 94 -5.13 11.60 1.74
N PRO A 95 -4.46 11.68 2.89
CA PRO A 95 -3.22 10.94 3.09
C PRO A 95 -3.50 9.44 3.17
N LEU A 96 -2.71 8.69 2.41
CA LEU A 96 -2.70 7.24 2.49
C LEU A 96 -1.94 6.85 3.77
N ASP A 97 -2.63 6.22 4.70
CA ASP A 97 -2.05 5.85 5.99
C ASP A 97 -1.33 4.52 5.92
N PHE A 98 -0.16 4.45 6.54
CA PHE A 98 0.55 3.20 6.73
C PHE A 98 0.43 2.74 8.20
N PHE A 99 0.41 1.43 8.42
CA PHE A 99 0.36 0.84 9.76
C PHE A 99 1.58 -0.01 10.06
N ASN A 100 2.45 -0.21 9.09
CA ASN A 100 3.71 -0.92 9.26
C ASN A 100 4.65 -0.49 8.14
N ALA A 101 5.92 -0.27 8.46
CA ALA A 101 6.94 0.05 7.48
C ALA A 101 8.30 -0.39 8.00
N SER A 102 9.15 -0.89 7.11
CA SER A 102 10.52 -1.25 7.43
C SER A 102 11.42 -1.05 6.23
N ALA A 103 12.70 -0.82 6.50
CA ALA A 103 13.73 -0.71 5.47
C ALA A 103 15.02 -1.32 5.98
N VAL A 104 15.68 -2.09 5.12
CA VAL A 104 17.02 -2.62 5.31
C VAL A 104 17.79 -2.39 4.00
N PRO A 105 19.12 -2.56 3.96
CA PRO A 105 19.83 -2.36 2.70
C PRO A 105 19.23 -3.17 1.55
N GLY A 106 18.85 -2.47 0.47
CA GLY A 106 18.30 -3.09 -0.73
C GLY A 106 16.82 -3.48 -0.67
N PHE A 107 16.12 -3.19 0.43
CA PHE A 107 14.73 -3.63 0.61
C PHE A 107 13.96 -2.65 1.48
N ALA A 108 12.77 -2.27 1.05
CA ALA A 108 11.83 -1.48 1.85
C ALA A 108 10.41 -1.99 1.62
N THR A 109 9.61 -1.99 2.67
CA THR A 109 8.20 -2.36 2.60
C THR A 109 7.36 -1.43 3.44
N ALA A 110 6.12 -1.22 3.03
CA ALA A 110 5.12 -0.48 3.79
C ALA A 110 3.76 -1.13 3.58
N SER A 111 2.99 -1.20 4.65
CA SER A 111 1.63 -1.71 4.62
C SER A 111 0.65 -0.56 4.82
N TRP A 112 -0.35 -0.49 3.97
CA TRP A 112 -1.27 0.62 3.82
C TRP A 112 -2.70 0.19 4.07
N TRP A 113 -3.55 1.14 4.42
CA TRP A 113 -4.97 0.91 4.50
C TRP A 113 -5.74 2.11 3.97
N ILE A 114 -6.91 1.83 3.40
CA ILE A 114 -7.90 2.84 3.01
C ILE A 114 -9.23 2.46 3.66
N PRO A 115 -9.98 3.44 4.22
CA PRO A 115 -11.23 3.17 4.95
C PRO A 115 -12.42 2.97 4.00
N VAL A 116 -12.22 2.13 2.96
CA VAL A 116 -13.25 1.83 1.98
C VAL A 116 -12.96 0.50 1.32
N VAL A 117 -14.00 -0.22 0.91
CA VAL A 117 -13.91 -1.36 0.01
C VAL A 117 -14.26 -0.86 -1.38
N PRO A 118 -13.26 -0.66 -2.28
CA PRO A 118 -13.51 -0.04 -3.57
C PRO A 118 -14.09 -1.01 -4.59
N SER A 119 -14.67 -0.45 -5.65
CA SER A 119 -15.06 -1.20 -6.85
C SER A 119 -14.04 -1.10 -7.98
N ALA A 120 -13.20 -0.09 -7.95
CA ALA A 120 -12.12 0.11 -8.91
C ALA A 120 -10.92 0.72 -8.23
N LEU A 121 -9.73 0.26 -8.57
CA LEU A 121 -8.47 0.77 -8.05
C LEU A 121 -7.52 1.09 -9.19
N LYS A 122 -6.91 2.27 -9.11
CA LYS A 122 -5.83 2.68 -10.00
C LYS A 122 -4.65 3.11 -9.17
N PHE A 123 -3.49 2.59 -9.49
CA PHE A 123 -2.24 2.92 -8.82
C PHE A 123 -1.35 3.73 -9.74
N THR A 124 -0.74 4.78 -9.21
CA THR A 124 0.26 5.58 -9.91
C THR A 124 1.48 5.70 -9.02
N VAL A 125 2.64 5.40 -9.56
CA VAL A 125 3.91 5.51 -8.84
C VAL A 125 4.87 6.40 -9.59
N GLN A 126 5.46 7.35 -8.87
CA GLN A 126 6.50 8.25 -9.36
C GLN A 126 7.69 8.23 -8.42
N THR A 127 8.87 7.98 -8.98
CA THR A 127 10.15 8.07 -8.26
C THR A 127 11.26 8.29 -9.27
N THR A 128 12.31 9.00 -8.87
CA THR A 128 13.48 9.19 -9.75
C THR A 128 14.28 7.91 -9.94
N LEU A 129 14.01 6.86 -9.13
CA LEU A 129 14.63 5.55 -9.30
C LEU A 129 14.15 4.83 -10.57
N LEU A 130 13.02 5.25 -11.12
CA LEU A 130 12.40 4.68 -12.32
C LEU A 130 12.32 5.75 -13.41
N PRO A 131 12.54 5.38 -14.69
CA PRO A 131 12.55 6.36 -15.78
C PRO A 131 11.18 6.96 -16.07
N ASP A 132 10.10 6.21 -15.81
CA ASP A 132 8.75 6.61 -16.18
C ASP A 132 7.81 6.51 -14.99
N THR A 133 6.73 7.32 -15.03
CA THR A 133 5.59 7.13 -14.13
C THR A 133 4.89 5.82 -14.46
N ILE A 134 4.60 5.04 -13.44
CA ILE A 134 3.98 3.72 -13.60
C ILE A 134 2.50 3.81 -13.25
N HIS A 135 1.66 3.22 -14.09
CA HIS A 135 0.21 3.12 -13.88
C HIS A 135 -0.22 1.66 -13.90
N ALA A 136 -1.09 1.28 -12.99
CA ALA A 136 -1.66 -0.06 -12.95
C ALA A 136 -3.06 -0.04 -12.37
N ASP A 137 -3.92 -0.93 -12.84
CA ASP A 137 -5.32 -1.01 -12.44
C ASP A 137 -5.63 -2.38 -11.85
N ILE A 138 -6.56 -2.41 -10.88
CA ILE A 138 -7.20 -3.64 -10.41
C ILE A 138 -8.70 -3.47 -10.57
N ASP A 139 -9.35 -4.47 -11.18
CA ASP A 139 -10.80 -4.57 -11.17
C ASP A 139 -11.25 -5.15 -9.82
N ALA A 140 -11.77 -4.26 -8.97
CA ALA A 140 -12.24 -4.61 -7.64
C ALA A 140 -13.77 -4.77 -7.58
N SER A 141 -14.43 -4.88 -8.72
CA SER A 141 -15.90 -4.85 -8.80
C SER A 141 -16.57 -5.96 -8.00
N GLY A 142 -15.90 -7.10 -7.78
CA GLY A 142 -16.44 -8.21 -6.98
C GLY A 142 -16.08 -8.16 -5.50
N TRP A 143 -15.28 -7.20 -5.06
CA TRP A 143 -14.75 -7.21 -3.70
C TRP A 143 -15.81 -6.92 -2.64
N GLN A 144 -16.79 -6.10 -2.95
CA GLN A 144 -17.88 -5.81 -2.01
C GLN A 144 -18.62 -7.09 -1.61
N ASP A 145 -18.80 -8.02 -2.54
CA ASP A 145 -19.44 -9.31 -2.25
C ASP A 145 -18.55 -10.20 -1.38
N LEU A 146 -17.23 -10.06 -1.48
CA LEU A 146 -16.28 -10.84 -0.68
C LEU A 146 -16.23 -10.40 0.78
N VAL A 147 -16.74 -9.22 1.11
CA VAL A 147 -16.81 -8.74 2.48
C VAL A 147 -17.64 -9.67 3.38
N ASP A 148 -18.59 -10.40 2.82
CA ASP A 148 -19.38 -11.36 3.56
C ASP A 148 -18.54 -12.53 4.14
N HIS A 149 -17.33 -12.73 3.62
CA HIS A 149 -16.38 -13.73 4.12
C HIS A 149 -15.56 -13.24 5.31
N VAL A 150 -15.62 -11.95 5.62
CA VAL A 150 -14.95 -11.39 6.80
C VAL A 150 -15.64 -11.90 8.06
N ILE A 151 -14.84 -12.43 8.98
CA ILE A 151 -15.37 -13.01 10.22
C ILE A 151 -15.32 -11.96 11.32
N ASN A 152 -16.47 -11.67 11.92
CA ASN A 152 -16.56 -10.72 13.03
C ASN A 152 -16.46 -11.50 14.35
N LEU A 153 -15.37 -11.31 15.07
CA LEU A 153 -15.07 -12.00 16.30
C LEU A 153 -15.88 -11.49 17.49
N LYS A 154 -16.38 -10.27 17.43
CA LYS A 154 -17.19 -9.69 18.55
C LYS A 154 -18.56 -10.31 18.70
N ARG A 155 -19.07 -10.93 17.66
CA ARG A 155 -20.41 -11.56 17.70
C ARG A 155 -20.50 -12.63 18.75
N GLU A 156 -19.40 -13.30 19.05
CA GLU A 156 -19.37 -14.40 20.00
C GLU A 156 -19.48 -13.95 21.45
N ALA A 157 -19.25 -12.68 21.71
CA ALA A 157 -19.23 -12.13 23.07
C ALA A 157 -20.60 -11.65 23.56
N SER A 158 -21.62 -11.70 22.73
CA SER A 158 -22.97 -11.21 23.09
C SER A 158 -23.85 -12.27 23.72
#